data_6e33f0d96125152fb066a1b251740bdc
#
_entry.id   6e33f0d96125152fb066a1b251740bdc
#
_cell.length_a   1.000
_cell.length_b   1.000
_cell.length_c   1.000
_cell.angle_alpha   90.00
_cell.angle_beta   90.00
_cell.angle_gamma   90.00
#
_symmetry.space_group_name_H-M   'P 1'
#
loop_
_entity.id
_entity.type
_entity.pdbx_description
1 polymer ?
#
loop_
_entity_poly.entity_id
_entity_poly.type
_entity_poly.pdbx_seq_one_letter_code
_entity_poly.pdbx_strand_id
1 'polypeptide(L)'
;MFYDLKWLEGTKMVREIDPNRNIACLESLWTRNIEHRLSVAPVLELSSRINLSKFIHLSCNTIEELVHHLELLKKRRGYGILYLSFHGRPGIIILDGTGIEIETLADFMGKGFKNWIVHFGCCETMRIGEKRKIDFMKQTKALMITGYKVDVDWINSTVMDLLLLTFLLPRRNIKRNWTIFKQLYRDLISFTGLDVYHKKLLKLGK
;
A
#
# COMPACT_ATOMS: atom_id res chain seq x y z
N MET A 1 -30.01 10.26 1.10
CA MET A 1 -29.62 10.81 2.41
C MET A 1 -28.12 11.08 2.34
N PHE A 2 -27.75 12.31 1.95
CA PHE A 2 -26.33 12.70 1.90
C PHE A 2 -25.89 12.95 3.33
N TYR A 3 -25.01 12.11 3.85
CA TYR A 3 -24.36 12.39 5.12
C TYR A 3 -23.50 13.63 4.95
N ASP A 4 -23.86 14.66 5.72
CA ASP A 4 -23.14 15.91 5.78
C ASP A 4 -21.74 15.65 6.35
N LEU A 5 -20.75 15.54 5.47
CA LEU A 5 -19.33 15.31 5.82
C LEU A 5 -18.70 16.57 6.44
N LYS A 6 -19.49 17.49 7.01
CA LYS A 6 -19.01 18.76 7.61
C LYS A 6 -17.93 18.59 8.66
N TRP A 7 -17.91 17.48 9.38
CA TRP A 7 -16.81 17.21 10.32
C TRP A 7 -15.48 16.93 9.61
N LEU A 8 -15.49 16.47 8.35
CA LEU A 8 -14.31 16.38 7.50
C LEU A 8 -13.96 17.71 6.84
N GLU A 9 -14.94 18.59 6.62
CA GLU A 9 -14.74 19.93 6.05
C GLU A 9 -14.03 20.87 7.02
N GLY A 10 -14.19 20.70 8.33
CA GLY A 10 -13.44 21.45 9.36
C GLY A 10 -11.95 21.16 9.38
N THR A 11 -11.52 20.05 8.80
CA THR A 11 -10.11 19.76 8.57
C THR A 11 -9.80 20.13 7.12
N LYS A 12 -8.85 21.05 6.88
CA LYS A 12 -8.30 21.43 5.54
C LYS A 12 -7.81 20.24 4.69
N MET A 13 -8.16 19.00 5.09
CA MET A 13 -7.64 17.75 4.55
C MET A 13 -8.33 17.29 3.27
N VAL A 14 -9.61 17.62 3.06
CA VAL A 14 -10.39 17.19 1.89
C VAL A 14 -9.84 17.76 0.58
N ARG A 15 -9.17 18.92 0.61
CA ARG A 15 -8.63 19.61 -0.58
C ARG A 15 -7.28 19.10 -1.08
N GLU A 16 -6.67 18.12 -0.41
CA GLU A 16 -5.31 17.67 -0.72
C GLU A 16 -5.23 16.31 -1.45
N ILE A 17 -6.34 15.76 -1.91
CA ILE A 17 -6.33 14.50 -2.66
C ILE A 17 -5.60 14.70 -3.99
N ASP A 18 -4.68 13.77 -4.29
CA ASP A 18 -4.00 13.73 -5.57
C ASP A 18 -4.82 12.86 -6.55
N PRO A 19 -5.35 13.45 -7.64
CA PRO A 19 -6.19 12.72 -8.60
C PRO A 19 -5.42 11.61 -9.34
N ASN A 20 -4.09 11.61 -9.26
CA ASN A 20 -3.24 10.59 -9.85
C ASN A 20 -2.91 9.44 -8.86
N ARG A 21 -3.64 9.31 -7.77
CA ARG A 21 -3.44 8.26 -6.77
C ARG A 21 -4.62 7.31 -6.63
N ASN A 22 -5.22 6.94 -7.75
CA ASN A 22 -6.09 5.78 -7.76
C ASN A 22 -5.30 4.52 -7.38
N ILE A 23 -6.00 3.51 -6.90
CA ILE A 23 -5.40 2.32 -6.31
C ILE A 23 -5.36 1.20 -7.34
N ALA A 24 -4.21 0.56 -7.52
CA ALA A 24 -4.07 -0.71 -8.20
C ALA A 24 -3.69 -1.77 -7.16
N CYS A 25 -4.52 -2.79 -7.00
CA CYS A 25 -4.30 -3.89 -6.07
C CYS A 25 -4.02 -5.17 -6.84
N LEU A 26 -2.98 -5.88 -6.42
CA LEU A 26 -2.70 -7.26 -6.78
C LEU A 26 -2.88 -8.11 -5.54
N GLU A 27 -3.75 -9.11 -5.61
CA GLU A 27 -4.11 -9.96 -4.48
C GLU A 27 -3.97 -11.43 -4.85
N SER A 28 -3.27 -12.21 -4.02
CA SER A 28 -3.26 -13.67 -4.13
C SER A 28 -4.36 -14.32 -3.30
N LEU A 29 -4.59 -15.61 -3.53
CA LEU A 29 -5.44 -16.40 -2.65
C LEU A 29 -4.85 -16.46 -1.24
N TRP A 30 -5.66 -16.10 -0.24
CA TRP A 30 -5.28 -16.14 1.17
C TRP A 30 -5.29 -17.55 1.76
N THR A 31 -6.04 -18.44 1.15
CA THR A 31 -6.17 -19.84 1.56
C THR A 31 -6.46 -20.73 0.35
N ARG A 32 -6.03 -21.98 0.41
CA ARG A 32 -6.36 -22.98 -0.60
C ARG A 32 -7.81 -23.47 -0.51
N ASN A 33 -8.52 -23.11 0.55
CA ASN A 33 -9.95 -23.40 0.64
C ASN A 33 -10.72 -22.34 -0.16
N ILE A 34 -11.18 -22.72 -1.35
CA ILE A 34 -11.90 -21.85 -2.28
C ILE A 34 -13.27 -21.39 -1.79
N GLU A 35 -13.82 -22.04 -0.75
CA GLU A 35 -15.08 -21.64 -0.11
C GLU A 35 -14.88 -20.43 0.83
N HIS A 36 -13.69 -20.26 1.40
CA HIS A 36 -13.32 -19.16 2.29
C HIS A 36 -12.53 -18.09 1.53
N ARG A 37 -13.25 -17.25 0.82
CA ARG A 37 -12.64 -16.16 0.04
C ARG A 37 -12.47 -14.90 0.89
N LEU A 38 -11.41 -14.86 1.67
CA LEU A 38 -10.94 -13.58 2.21
C LEU A 38 -10.43 -12.71 1.05
N SER A 39 -10.81 -11.44 1.04
CA SER A 39 -10.34 -10.49 0.03
C SER A 39 -10.34 -9.06 0.56
N VAL A 40 -9.38 -8.26 0.12
CA VAL A 40 -9.31 -6.82 0.40
C VAL A 40 -10.23 -6.00 -0.51
N ALA A 41 -10.90 -6.61 -1.48
CA ALA A 41 -11.78 -5.92 -2.41
C ALA A 41 -12.86 -5.05 -1.72
N PRO A 42 -13.53 -5.48 -0.62
CA PRO A 42 -14.46 -4.63 0.12
C PRO A 42 -13.81 -3.37 0.72
N VAL A 43 -12.55 -3.47 1.16
CA VAL A 43 -11.77 -2.33 1.67
C VAL A 43 -11.49 -1.32 0.57
N LEU A 44 -11.12 -1.81 -0.62
CA LEU A 44 -10.89 -0.98 -1.80
C LEU A 44 -12.16 -0.27 -2.24
N GLU A 45 -13.29 -0.99 -2.26
CA GLU A 45 -14.58 -0.41 -2.62
C GLU A 45 -14.99 0.70 -1.65
N LEU A 46 -14.90 0.45 -0.35
CA LEU A 46 -15.22 1.46 0.67
C LEU A 46 -14.28 2.66 0.56
N SER A 47 -12.96 2.44 0.45
CA SER A 47 -11.97 3.50 0.29
C SER A 47 -12.22 4.34 -0.96
N SER A 48 -12.55 3.71 -2.09
CA SER A 48 -12.83 4.40 -3.34
C SER A 48 -14.06 5.30 -3.26
N ARG A 49 -15.11 4.83 -2.60
CA ARG A 49 -16.34 5.61 -2.36
C ARG A 49 -16.09 6.83 -1.46
N ILE A 50 -15.32 6.65 -0.37
CA ILE A 50 -14.96 7.74 0.56
C ILE A 50 -14.12 8.81 -0.15
N ASN A 51 -13.15 8.42 -0.98
CA ASN A 51 -12.23 9.34 -1.64
C ASN A 51 -12.68 9.77 -3.04
N LEU A 52 -13.82 9.28 -3.54
CA LEU A 52 -14.26 9.47 -4.93
C LEU A 52 -13.16 9.08 -5.94
N SER A 53 -12.40 8.04 -5.61
CA SER A 53 -11.27 7.54 -6.40
C SER A 53 -11.65 6.27 -7.15
N LYS A 54 -10.79 5.84 -8.07
CA LYS A 54 -10.94 4.59 -8.82
C LYS A 54 -10.00 3.53 -8.23
N PHE A 55 -10.37 2.26 -8.41
CA PHE A 55 -9.45 1.18 -8.13
C PHE A 55 -9.46 0.13 -9.25
N ILE A 56 -8.35 -0.59 -9.35
CA ILE A 56 -8.17 -1.85 -10.09
C ILE A 56 -7.88 -2.92 -9.05
N HIS A 57 -8.55 -4.05 -9.14
CA HIS A 57 -8.29 -5.22 -8.29
C HIS A 57 -8.10 -6.41 -9.21
N LEU A 58 -6.93 -7.03 -9.16
CA LEU A 58 -6.55 -8.17 -9.99
C LEU A 58 -6.09 -9.31 -9.11
N SER A 59 -6.60 -10.51 -9.38
CA SER A 59 -6.07 -11.74 -8.83
C SER A 59 -4.66 -11.99 -9.37
N CYS A 60 -3.75 -12.43 -8.51
CA CYS A 60 -2.35 -12.59 -8.84
C CYS A 60 -1.75 -13.74 -8.02
N ASN A 61 -1.69 -14.93 -8.60
CA ASN A 61 -1.30 -16.15 -7.89
C ASN A 61 0.02 -16.73 -8.39
N THR A 62 0.50 -16.31 -9.57
CA THR A 62 1.74 -16.79 -10.15
C THR A 62 2.72 -15.64 -10.44
N ILE A 63 3.98 -15.98 -10.64
CA ILE A 63 5.02 -14.99 -11.00
C ILE A 63 4.72 -14.38 -12.37
N GLU A 64 4.23 -15.17 -13.31
CA GLU A 64 3.88 -14.74 -14.65
C GLU A 64 2.75 -13.72 -14.63
N GLU A 65 1.70 -13.97 -13.81
CA GLU A 65 0.62 -13.00 -13.59
C GLU A 65 1.15 -11.72 -12.95
N LEU A 66 2.02 -11.83 -11.93
CA LEU A 66 2.63 -10.67 -11.29
C LEU A 66 3.38 -9.80 -12.32
N VAL A 67 4.28 -10.39 -13.09
CA VAL A 67 5.06 -9.69 -14.12
C VAL A 67 4.13 -9.06 -15.15
N HIS A 68 3.17 -9.82 -15.67
CA HIS A 68 2.20 -9.33 -16.65
C HIS A 68 1.39 -8.14 -16.11
N HIS A 69 0.83 -8.25 -14.91
CA HIS A 69 0.04 -7.19 -14.30
C HIS A 69 0.88 -5.92 -14.01
N LEU A 70 2.12 -6.08 -13.54
CA LEU A 70 3.02 -4.96 -13.34
C LEU A 70 3.29 -4.23 -14.66
N GLU A 71 3.52 -4.95 -15.77
CA GLU A 71 3.72 -4.34 -17.10
C GLU A 71 2.48 -3.55 -17.58
N LEU A 72 1.28 -4.05 -17.32
CA LEU A 72 0.04 -3.35 -17.63
C LEU A 72 -0.11 -2.08 -16.78
N LEU A 73 0.19 -2.17 -15.48
CA LEU A 73 0.03 -1.08 -14.52
C LEU A 73 1.01 0.07 -14.76
N LYS A 74 2.24 -0.21 -15.20
CA LYS A 74 3.23 0.82 -15.58
C LYS A 74 2.70 1.83 -16.59
N LYS A 75 1.76 1.42 -17.43
CA LYS A 75 1.19 2.22 -18.52
C LYS A 75 -0.10 2.94 -18.13
N ARG A 76 -0.63 2.70 -16.91
CA ARG A 76 -1.91 3.26 -16.46
C ARG A 76 -1.74 4.68 -15.91
N ARG A 77 -2.35 5.64 -16.58
CA ARG A 77 -2.42 7.03 -16.10
C ARG A 77 -3.47 7.18 -15.01
N GLY A 78 -3.22 8.09 -14.07
CA GLY A 78 -4.14 8.37 -12.96
C GLY A 78 -4.03 7.40 -11.78
N TYR A 79 -3.21 6.34 -11.88
CA TYR A 79 -2.90 5.43 -10.77
C TYR A 79 -1.56 5.78 -10.15
N GLY A 80 -1.45 5.61 -8.86
CA GLY A 80 -0.23 6.00 -8.13
C GLY A 80 -0.08 5.30 -6.79
N ILE A 81 -0.99 4.39 -6.44
CA ILE A 81 -0.88 3.50 -5.29
C ILE A 81 -0.91 2.07 -5.81
N LEU A 82 0.17 1.32 -5.57
CA LEU A 82 0.24 -0.11 -5.78
C LEU A 82 0.06 -0.80 -4.42
N TYR A 83 -1.03 -1.52 -4.26
CA TYR A 83 -1.33 -2.31 -3.08
C TYR A 83 -1.07 -3.78 -3.39
N LEU A 84 -0.08 -4.36 -2.72
CA LEU A 84 0.32 -5.76 -2.84
C LEU A 84 -0.25 -6.52 -1.66
N SER A 85 -1.28 -7.31 -1.89
CA SER A 85 -2.06 -8.02 -0.87
C SER A 85 -1.76 -9.51 -0.98
N PHE A 86 -0.68 -9.93 -0.31
CA PHE A 86 -0.11 -11.27 -0.36
C PHE A 86 0.21 -11.78 1.05
N HIS A 87 0.49 -13.06 1.20
CA HIS A 87 1.26 -13.52 2.35
C HIS A 87 2.69 -12.93 2.30
N GLY A 88 3.35 -12.83 3.46
CA GLY A 88 4.67 -12.27 3.53
C GLY A 88 5.55 -12.87 4.61
N ARG A 89 6.85 -12.62 4.46
CA ARG A 89 7.94 -12.85 5.42
C ARG A 89 8.91 -11.69 5.33
N PRO A 90 9.91 -11.57 6.21
CA PRO A 90 10.86 -10.48 6.15
C PRO A 90 11.54 -10.33 4.78
N GLY A 91 11.16 -9.27 4.05
CA GLY A 91 11.69 -8.97 2.72
C GLY A 91 11.20 -9.87 1.59
N ILE A 92 10.12 -10.63 1.81
CA ILE A 92 9.58 -11.59 0.84
C ILE A 92 8.07 -11.40 0.75
N ILE A 93 7.52 -11.37 -0.46
CA ILE A 93 6.10 -11.60 -0.74
C ILE A 93 5.92 -13.04 -1.18
N ILE A 94 4.76 -13.65 -0.89
CA ILE A 94 4.50 -15.06 -1.18
C ILE A 94 3.24 -15.17 -2.06
N LEU A 95 3.40 -15.73 -3.25
CA LEU A 95 2.35 -16.02 -4.20
C LEU A 95 2.17 -17.55 -4.30
N ASP A 96 1.02 -18.06 -3.89
CA ASP A 96 0.69 -19.50 -3.85
C ASP A 96 1.86 -20.40 -3.37
N GLY A 97 2.49 -19.97 -2.27
CA GLY A 97 3.62 -20.69 -1.66
C GLY A 97 5.00 -20.36 -2.25
N THR A 98 5.08 -19.65 -3.36
CA THR A 98 6.35 -19.20 -3.95
C THR A 98 6.77 -17.87 -3.38
N GLY A 99 7.95 -17.82 -2.74
CA GLY A 99 8.52 -16.59 -2.18
C GLY A 99 9.25 -15.76 -3.25
N ILE A 100 9.01 -14.46 -3.26
CA ILE A 100 9.69 -13.49 -4.13
C ILE A 100 10.36 -12.46 -3.25
N GLU A 101 11.68 -12.36 -3.31
CA GLU A 101 12.46 -11.32 -2.63
C GLU A 101 12.06 -9.93 -3.14
N ILE A 102 12.09 -8.93 -2.28
CA ILE A 102 11.77 -7.54 -2.69
C ILE A 102 12.72 -7.00 -3.75
N GLU A 103 13.95 -7.49 -3.82
CA GLU A 103 14.92 -7.17 -4.85
C GLU A 103 14.44 -7.67 -6.23
N THR A 104 14.02 -8.94 -6.30
CA THR A 104 13.44 -9.53 -7.50
C THR A 104 12.14 -8.80 -7.91
N LEU A 105 11.30 -8.47 -6.93
CA LEU A 105 10.12 -7.64 -7.19
C LEU A 105 10.51 -6.27 -7.76
N ALA A 106 11.55 -5.64 -7.23
CA ALA A 106 12.06 -4.36 -7.74
C ALA A 106 12.57 -4.48 -9.18
N ASP A 107 13.18 -5.63 -9.56
CA ASP A 107 13.57 -5.92 -10.94
C ASP A 107 12.34 -6.00 -11.87
N PHE A 108 11.30 -6.73 -11.48
CA PHE A 108 10.05 -6.82 -12.23
C PHE A 108 9.37 -5.45 -12.38
N MET A 109 9.37 -4.65 -11.33
CA MET A 109 8.80 -3.30 -11.34
C MET A 109 9.62 -2.34 -12.21
N GLY A 110 10.94 -2.41 -12.16
CA GLY A 110 11.83 -1.48 -12.85
C GLY A 110 11.48 -0.02 -12.53
N LYS A 111 11.88 0.90 -13.41
CA LYS A 111 11.65 2.36 -13.22
C LYS A 111 10.21 2.81 -13.53
N GLY A 112 9.33 1.90 -13.91
CA GLY A 112 7.96 2.20 -14.35
C GLY A 112 7.03 2.74 -13.27
N PHE A 113 7.39 2.56 -12.00
CA PHE A 113 6.59 3.01 -10.85
C PHE A 113 7.11 4.32 -10.24
N LYS A 114 7.65 5.18 -11.08
CA LYS A 114 8.10 6.53 -10.66
C LYS A 114 6.96 7.30 -10.00
N ASN A 115 7.21 7.80 -8.78
CA ASN A 115 6.27 8.55 -7.94
C ASN A 115 5.07 7.75 -7.42
N TRP A 116 5.01 6.45 -7.64
CA TRP A 116 4.01 5.60 -7.00
C TRP A 116 4.32 5.38 -5.53
N ILE A 117 3.29 5.08 -4.78
CA ILE A 117 3.38 4.55 -3.42
C ILE A 117 3.17 3.05 -3.52
N VAL A 118 4.08 2.27 -2.93
CA VAL A 118 3.93 0.81 -2.84
C VAL A 118 3.56 0.45 -1.42
N HIS A 119 2.38 -0.12 -1.25
CA HIS A 119 1.92 -0.63 0.03
C HIS A 119 1.98 -2.15 0.03
N PHE A 120 2.77 -2.69 0.95
CA PHE A 120 2.87 -4.12 1.22
C PHE A 120 1.85 -4.49 2.30
N GLY A 121 0.65 -4.91 1.88
CA GLY A 121 -0.35 -5.52 2.75
C GLY A 121 0.01 -6.96 3.07
N CYS A 122 1.26 -7.21 3.38
CA CYS A 122 1.88 -8.52 3.61
C CYS A 122 2.54 -8.52 4.98
N CYS A 123 2.34 -9.59 5.77
CA CYS A 123 2.98 -9.74 7.07
C CYS A 123 4.50 -9.61 6.95
N GLU A 124 5.12 -8.91 7.91
CA GLU A 124 6.58 -8.81 8.10
C GLU A 124 7.42 -8.32 6.92
N THR A 125 6.86 -8.13 5.73
CA THR A 125 7.63 -7.78 4.51
C THR A 125 8.50 -6.54 4.71
N MET A 126 8.05 -5.58 5.54
CA MET A 126 8.83 -4.39 5.88
C MET A 126 9.83 -4.60 7.04
N ARG A 127 9.96 -5.81 7.60
CA ARG A 127 11.00 -6.16 8.60
C ARG A 127 12.34 -6.40 7.93
N ILE A 128 12.87 -5.36 7.33
CA ILE A 128 14.13 -5.32 6.59
C ILE A 128 14.96 -4.10 6.97
N GLY A 129 16.25 -4.18 6.75
CA GLY A 129 17.17 -3.07 7.00
C GLY A 129 16.90 -1.86 6.08
N GLU A 130 17.28 -0.68 6.55
CA GLU A 130 17.07 0.59 5.84
C GLU A 130 17.69 0.58 4.43
N LYS A 131 18.86 -0.03 4.27
CA LYS A 131 19.55 -0.14 2.98
C LYS A 131 18.66 -0.82 1.93
N ARG A 132 18.04 -1.97 2.26
CA ARG A 132 17.13 -2.68 1.33
C ARG A 132 15.95 -1.82 0.91
N LYS A 133 15.35 -1.04 1.84
CA LYS A 133 14.27 -0.09 1.55
C LYS A 133 14.71 1.01 0.58
N ILE A 134 15.90 1.56 0.81
CA ILE A 134 16.50 2.60 -0.05
C ILE A 134 16.75 2.03 -1.45
N ASP A 135 17.33 0.86 -1.54
CA ASP A 135 17.70 0.25 -2.82
C ASP A 135 16.45 -0.09 -3.64
N PHE A 136 15.42 -0.67 -3.02
CA PHE A 136 14.09 -0.86 -3.64
C PHE A 136 13.53 0.44 -4.23
N MET A 137 13.51 1.51 -3.43
CA MET A 137 13.00 2.81 -3.89
C MET A 137 13.85 3.47 -4.96
N LYS A 138 15.18 3.28 -4.94
CA LYS A 138 16.07 3.77 -5.99
C LYS A 138 15.82 3.04 -7.32
N GLN A 139 15.63 1.75 -7.27
CA GLN A 139 15.41 0.90 -8.44
C GLN A 139 14.05 1.17 -9.07
N THR A 140 12.98 1.13 -8.28
CA THR A 140 11.61 1.32 -8.76
C THR A 140 11.23 2.77 -9.01
N LYS A 141 12.01 3.73 -8.48
CA LYS A 141 11.67 5.17 -8.43
C LYS A 141 10.40 5.49 -7.64
N ALA A 142 9.92 4.54 -6.84
CA ALA A 142 8.78 4.77 -5.96
C ALA A 142 9.00 6.00 -5.06
N LEU A 143 7.93 6.71 -4.76
CA LEU A 143 7.92 7.87 -3.87
C LEU A 143 8.00 7.44 -2.40
N MET A 144 7.32 6.35 -2.08
CA MET A 144 7.13 5.84 -0.74
C MET A 144 6.89 4.34 -0.78
N ILE A 145 7.36 3.64 0.23
CA ILE A 145 6.95 2.27 0.55
C ILE A 145 6.37 2.24 1.95
N THR A 146 5.38 1.38 2.17
CA THR A 146 4.74 1.19 3.47
C THR A 146 4.29 -0.26 3.60
N GLY A 147 4.11 -0.74 4.81
CA GLY A 147 3.67 -2.12 5.11
C GLY A 147 4.01 -2.51 6.53
N TYR A 148 3.93 -3.79 6.84
CA TYR A 148 4.02 -4.31 8.20
C TYR A 148 5.40 -4.91 8.52
N LYS A 149 5.88 -4.69 9.75
CA LYS A 149 7.11 -5.29 10.28
C LYS A 149 6.86 -6.50 11.16
N VAL A 150 5.61 -6.79 11.47
CA VAL A 150 5.20 -7.90 12.32
C VAL A 150 4.18 -8.77 11.59
N ASP A 151 3.92 -9.94 12.12
CA ASP A 151 2.75 -10.72 11.74
C ASP A 151 1.51 -10.00 12.26
N VAL A 152 0.57 -9.72 11.38
CA VAL A 152 -0.61 -8.90 11.65
C VAL A 152 -1.85 -9.71 11.29
N ASP A 153 -2.81 -9.79 12.20
CA ASP A 153 -4.08 -10.47 11.91
C ASP A 153 -4.93 -9.70 10.87
N TRP A 154 -5.85 -10.44 10.27
CA TRP A 154 -6.70 -9.94 9.19
C TRP A 154 -7.51 -8.70 9.57
N ILE A 155 -8.07 -8.66 10.79
CA ILE A 155 -8.96 -7.56 11.21
C ILE A 155 -8.14 -6.29 11.39
N ASN A 156 -7.03 -6.36 12.12
CA ASN A 156 -6.20 -5.19 12.42
C ASN A 156 -5.49 -4.65 11.18
N SER A 157 -5.03 -5.53 10.29
CA SER A 157 -4.48 -5.11 9.00
C SER A 157 -5.54 -4.44 8.12
N THR A 158 -6.75 -5.00 8.06
CA THR A 158 -7.88 -4.43 7.31
C THR A 158 -8.24 -3.02 7.79
N VAL A 159 -8.32 -2.82 9.11
CA VAL A 159 -8.59 -1.49 9.68
C VAL A 159 -7.46 -0.51 9.34
N MET A 160 -6.21 -0.91 9.50
CA MET A 160 -5.04 -0.08 9.18
C MET A 160 -4.99 0.25 7.69
N ASP A 161 -5.22 -0.72 6.82
CA ASP A 161 -5.21 -0.53 5.37
C ASP A 161 -6.33 0.42 4.92
N LEU A 162 -7.53 0.28 5.49
CA LEU A 162 -8.61 1.23 5.24
C LEU A 162 -8.20 2.66 5.63
N LEU A 163 -7.60 2.85 6.80
CA LEU A 163 -7.10 4.15 7.24
C LEU A 163 -6.00 4.69 6.33
N LEU A 164 -5.05 3.85 5.92
CA LEU A 164 -4.00 4.24 4.99
C LEU A 164 -4.58 4.68 3.65
N LEU A 165 -5.42 3.86 3.05
CA LEU A 165 -5.99 4.09 1.71
C LEU A 165 -6.97 5.27 1.69
N THR A 166 -7.65 5.57 2.79
CA THR A 166 -8.60 6.68 2.86
C THR A 166 -7.96 7.98 3.35
N PHE A 167 -7.05 7.91 4.32
CA PHE A 167 -6.52 9.08 4.99
C PHE A 167 -5.14 9.50 4.50
N LEU A 168 -4.19 8.57 4.37
CA LEU A 168 -2.78 8.93 4.15
C LEU A 168 -2.38 8.91 2.68
N LEU A 169 -2.55 7.77 2.02
CA LEU A 169 -1.93 7.52 0.73
C LEU A 169 -2.48 8.38 -0.41
N PRO A 170 -3.78 8.74 -0.45
CA PRO A 170 -4.32 9.60 -1.52
C PRO A 170 -3.85 11.06 -1.45
N ARG A 171 -3.19 11.48 -0.38
CA ARG A 171 -2.91 12.92 -0.14
C ARG A 171 -1.58 13.38 -0.73
N ARG A 172 -1.55 14.63 -1.21
CA ARG A 172 -0.34 15.24 -1.82
C ARG A 172 0.78 15.47 -0.81
N ASN A 173 0.46 15.99 0.36
CA ASN A 173 1.44 16.33 1.39
C ASN A 173 1.63 15.17 2.38
N ILE A 174 2.23 14.07 1.91
CA ILE A 174 2.46 12.86 2.70
C ILE A 174 3.17 13.16 4.03
N LYS A 175 4.19 14.03 4.03
CA LYS A 175 4.95 14.32 5.26
C LYS A 175 4.07 14.89 6.37
N ARG A 176 3.31 15.95 6.06
CA ARG A 176 2.39 16.58 7.02
C ARG A 176 1.33 15.59 7.48
N ASN A 177 0.71 14.90 6.51
CA ASN A 177 -0.36 13.96 6.80
C ASN A 177 0.15 12.74 7.60
N TRP A 178 1.39 12.28 7.36
CA TRP A 178 2.01 11.24 8.17
C TRP A 178 2.19 11.66 9.64
N THR A 179 2.59 12.91 9.89
CA THR A 179 2.69 13.44 11.26
C THR A 179 1.33 13.41 11.98
N ILE A 180 0.28 13.87 11.31
CA ILE A 180 -1.09 13.84 11.85
C ILE A 180 -1.56 12.39 12.03
N PHE A 181 -1.35 11.53 11.03
CA PHE A 181 -1.72 10.12 11.07
C PHE A 181 -1.08 9.38 12.26
N LYS A 182 0.22 9.58 12.47
CA LYS A 182 0.94 9.01 13.62
C LYS A 182 0.37 9.48 14.96
N GLN A 183 -0.04 10.73 15.05
CA GLN A 183 -0.61 11.28 16.27
C GLN A 183 -1.98 10.67 16.56
N LEU A 184 -2.83 10.54 15.55
CA LEU A 184 -4.19 10.02 15.68
C LEU A 184 -4.24 8.50 15.92
N TYR A 185 -3.33 7.75 15.29
CA TYR A 185 -3.38 6.28 15.24
C TYR A 185 -2.14 5.61 15.83
N ARG A 186 -1.48 6.29 16.79
CA ARG A 186 -0.19 5.85 17.38
C ARG A 186 -0.24 4.41 17.87
N ASP A 187 -1.26 4.06 18.63
CA ASP A 187 -1.34 2.76 19.30
C ASP A 187 -1.62 1.65 18.28
N LEU A 188 -2.47 1.90 17.29
CA LEU A 188 -2.72 0.97 16.20
C LEU A 188 -1.48 0.78 15.30
N ILE A 189 -0.73 1.86 15.02
CA ILE A 189 0.55 1.80 14.29
C ILE A 189 1.56 0.93 15.05
N SER A 190 1.66 1.13 16.36
CA SER A 190 2.56 0.34 17.22
C SER A 190 2.15 -1.12 17.25
N PHE A 191 0.86 -1.39 17.39
CA PHE A 191 0.31 -2.74 17.43
C PHE A 191 0.50 -3.50 16.12
N THR A 192 0.18 -2.88 15.00
CA THR A 192 0.31 -3.49 13.66
C THR A 192 1.75 -3.48 13.14
N GLY A 193 2.66 -2.79 13.80
CA GLY A 193 4.03 -2.64 13.33
C GLY A 193 4.13 -1.94 11.97
N LEU A 194 3.16 -1.06 11.64
CA LEU A 194 3.18 -0.31 10.39
C LEU A 194 4.47 0.49 10.26
N ASP A 195 5.14 0.34 9.14
CA ASP A 195 6.33 1.09 8.77
C ASP A 195 6.09 1.91 7.50
N VAL A 196 6.62 3.12 7.48
CA VAL A 196 6.51 4.05 6.36
C VAL A 196 7.87 4.62 6.03
N TYR A 197 8.31 4.38 4.81
CA TYR A 197 9.58 4.87 4.31
C TYR A 197 9.35 5.77 3.09
N HIS A 198 9.71 7.04 3.21
CA HIS A 198 9.43 8.06 2.18
C HIS A 198 10.70 8.81 1.79
N LYS A 199 10.90 9.04 0.51
CA LYS A 199 12.10 9.69 -0.05
C LYS A 199 12.44 11.05 0.58
N LYS A 200 11.45 11.81 1.03
CA LYS A 200 11.66 13.12 1.70
C LYS A 200 11.85 13.00 3.21
N LEU A 201 11.47 11.87 3.85
CA LEU A 201 11.68 11.65 5.27
C LEU A 201 13.14 11.31 5.57
N LEU A 202 13.86 10.75 4.59
CA LEU A 202 15.30 10.47 4.65
C LEU A 202 16.19 11.70 4.82
N LYS A 203 15.73 12.88 4.41
CA LYS A 203 16.53 14.12 4.51
C LYS A 203 16.45 14.81 5.88
N LEU A 204 15.72 14.24 6.85
CA LEU A 204 15.45 14.85 8.14
C LEU A 204 16.08 14.10 9.32
N GLY A 205 16.76 12.99 9.07
CA GLY A 205 17.50 12.21 10.06
C GLY A 205 19.02 12.43 10.00
N LYS A 206 19.45 13.62 9.60
CA LYS A 206 20.84 14.08 9.76
C LYS A 206 20.85 15.33 10.60
#